data_d2d9fabcc2fd2251b9beecd2b6fe5ab8
#
_entry.id   d2d9fabcc2fd2251b9beecd2b6fe5ab8
#
_cell.length_a   1.000
_cell.length_b   1.000
_cell.length_c   1.000
_cell.angle_alpha   90.00
_cell.angle_beta   90.00
_cell.angle_gamma   90.00
#
_symmetry.space_group_name_H-M   'P 1'
#
loop_
_entity.id
_entity.type
_entity.pdbx_description
1 polymer ?
#
loop_
_entity_poly.entity_id
_entity_poly.type
_entity_poly.pdbx_seq_one_letter_code
_entity_poly.pdbx_strand_id
1 'polypeptide(L)'
;MKILFKIYPSITGHKTIDWQSKLKEINKFKIKEAAVFVEWFNKKERPHLYKFLLKSSIKRVPLVHLRHDTNEEDIEFFIKNYNTQYFNIHEDHFDVLDQWAGYLDKLYLEMNFDDEIAKNVKAREIGGFCIDLSHFKSAIARGSEEATYAFFRKNKIRFACNHLNGYDPIEKIDKHTITSLKDFDYLTTLPKFVFGKTIALEVNNSIKEQMEFIGYLNKMLGDYLG
;
A
#
# COMPACT_ATOMS: atom_id res chain seq x y z
N MET A 1 6.73 -0.52 -23.74
CA MET A 1 5.51 0.23 -23.33
C MET A 1 5.84 0.89 -21.98
N LYS A 2 5.79 2.21 -21.91
CA LYS A 2 6.12 2.96 -20.69
C LYS A 2 5.07 2.68 -19.61
N ILE A 3 5.48 2.21 -18.45
CA ILE A 3 4.57 2.00 -17.31
C ILE A 3 4.29 3.36 -16.70
N LEU A 4 3.04 3.84 -16.83
CA LEU A 4 2.60 5.05 -16.14
C LEU A 4 2.25 4.69 -14.70
N PHE A 5 3.01 5.19 -13.73
CA PHE A 5 2.75 5.04 -12.30
C PHE A 5 2.72 6.39 -11.60
N LYS A 6 2.13 6.42 -10.42
CA LYS A 6 2.17 7.59 -9.52
C LYS A 6 2.42 7.14 -8.10
N ILE A 7 3.35 7.81 -7.43
CA ILE A 7 3.72 7.56 -6.04
C ILE A 7 3.04 8.58 -5.15
N TYR A 8 2.47 8.12 -4.05
CA TYR A 8 1.71 8.92 -3.11
C TYR A 8 2.33 8.87 -1.71
N PRO A 9 2.37 10.00 -0.99
CA PRO A 9 2.65 9.97 0.43
C PRO A 9 1.49 9.28 1.16
N SER A 10 1.74 8.85 2.38
CA SER A 10 0.74 8.13 3.17
C SER A 10 0.57 8.65 4.59
N ILE A 11 -0.63 8.44 5.09
CA ILE A 11 -0.96 8.53 6.50
C ILE A 11 -0.96 7.11 7.04
N THR A 12 0.10 6.77 7.78
CA THR A 12 0.21 5.55 8.56
C THR A 12 -0.04 5.86 10.03
N GLY A 13 -0.65 4.94 10.76
CA GLY A 13 -1.11 5.16 12.14
C GLY A 13 -0.47 4.26 13.19
N HIS A 14 0.73 3.71 12.94
CA HIS A 14 1.41 2.89 13.94
C HIS A 14 1.44 3.58 15.31
N LYS A 15 1.29 2.82 16.41
CA LYS A 15 1.17 3.32 17.80
C LYS A 15 2.23 4.35 18.22
N THR A 16 3.39 4.34 17.57
CA THR A 16 4.50 5.26 17.81
C THR A 16 4.52 6.46 16.88
N ILE A 17 3.58 6.56 15.92
CA ILE A 17 3.59 7.58 14.87
C ILE A 17 2.41 8.48 15.04
N ASP A 18 2.71 9.75 15.21
CA ASP A 18 1.71 10.80 15.28
C ASP A 18 1.10 11.07 13.88
N TRP A 19 0.09 10.27 13.50
CA TRP A 19 -0.66 10.46 12.26
C TRP A 19 -1.29 11.87 12.15
N GLN A 20 -1.58 12.51 13.28
CA GLN A 20 -2.10 13.88 13.29
C GLN A 20 -1.05 14.88 12.84
N SER A 21 0.21 14.66 13.19
CA SER A 21 1.33 15.47 12.67
C SER A 21 1.48 15.31 11.16
N LYS A 22 1.33 14.08 10.63
CA LYS A 22 1.30 13.86 9.18
C LYS A 22 0.16 14.65 8.52
N LEU A 23 -1.04 14.66 9.08
CA LEU A 23 -2.16 15.47 8.55
C LEU A 23 -1.92 16.99 8.64
N LYS A 24 -1.26 17.46 9.70
CA LYS A 24 -0.84 18.88 9.79
C LYS A 24 0.13 19.25 8.67
N GLU A 25 1.10 18.39 8.39
CA GLU A 25 2.04 18.60 7.28
C GLU A 25 1.36 18.53 5.92
N ILE A 26 0.44 17.57 5.70
CA ILE A 26 -0.38 17.50 4.49
C ILE A 26 -1.12 18.82 4.25
N ASN A 27 -1.74 19.38 5.29
CA ASN A 27 -2.41 20.68 5.20
C ASN A 27 -1.44 21.83 4.93
N LYS A 28 -0.30 21.86 5.64
CA LYS A 28 0.76 22.86 5.47
C LYS A 28 1.29 22.89 4.03
N PHE A 29 1.55 21.73 3.45
CA PHE A 29 2.05 21.59 2.09
C PHE A 29 0.93 21.56 1.02
N LYS A 30 -0.34 21.67 1.43
CA LYS A 30 -1.53 21.67 0.56
C LYS A 30 -1.60 20.43 -0.34
N ILE A 31 -1.15 19.28 0.17
CA ILE A 31 -1.17 18.01 -0.56
C ILE A 31 -2.62 17.59 -0.78
N LYS A 32 -2.95 17.22 -2.03
CA LYS A 32 -4.31 16.88 -2.46
C LYS A 32 -4.57 15.39 -2.56
N GLU A 33 -3.52 14.58 -2.61
CA GLU A 33 -3.63 13.14 -2.79
C GLU A 33 -2.67 12.43 -1.82
N ALA A 34 -3.18 11.48 -1.04
CA ALA A 34 -2.40 10.66 -0.12
C ALA A 34 -3.09 9.30 0.07
N ALA A 35 -2.32 8.24 0.30
CA ALA A 35 -2.85 6.96 0.73
C ALA A 35 -3.16 6.98 2.24
N VAL A 36 -4.06 6.10 2.70
CA VAL A 36 -4.45 6.01 4.12
C VAL A 36 -4.40 4.56 4.57
N PHE A 37 -3.65 4.31 5.64
CA PHE A 37 -3.53 2.99 6.26
C PHE A 37 -4.49 2.88 7.44
N VAL A 38 -5.73 2.45 7.16
CA VAL A 38 -6.79 2.27 8.17
C VAL A 38 -6.50 1.08 9.07
N GLU A 39 -5.66 0.17 8.64
CA GLU A 39 -5.22 -1.00 9.38
C GLU A 39 -4.80 -0.68 10.83
N TRP A 40 -4.16 0.47 11.04
CA TRP A 40 -3.70 0.91 12.37
C TRP A 40 -4.78 1.51 13.26
N PHE A 41 -6.01 1.67 12.75
CA PHE A 41 -7.12 2.31 13.47
C PHE A 41 -8.24 1.32 13.76
N ASN A 42 -8.45 1.02 15.05
CA ASN A 42 -9.58 0.19 15.44
C ASN A 42 -10.94 0.91 15.21
N LYS A 43 -12.02 0.17 15.32
CA LYS A 43 -13.38 0.68 15.06
C LYS A 43 -13.75 1.97 15.82
N LYS A 44 -13.21 2.16 17.04
CA LYS A 44 -13.48 3.36 17.86
C LYS A 44 -12.67 4.57 17.41
N GLU A 45 -11.51 4.37 16.80
CA GLU A 45 -10.58 5.42 16.36
C GLU A 45 -10.92 5.95 14.96
N ARG A 46 -11.46 5.10 14.08
CA ARG A 46 -11.76 5.47 12.68
C ARG A 46 -12.65 6.70 12.52
N PRO A 47 -13.76 6.90 13.29
CA PRO A 47 -14.57 8.12 13.18
C PRO A 47 -13.77 9.39 13.44
N HIS A 48 -12.77 9.32 14.34
CA HIS A 48 -11.89 10.45 14.61
C HIS A 48 -10.99 10.74 13.41
N LEU A 49 -10.33 9.72 12.86
CA LEU A 49 -9.55 9.82 11.63
C LEU A 49 -10.37 10.44 10.50
N TYR A 50 -11.58 9.92 10.24
CA TYR A 50 -12.46 10.40 9.15
C TYR A 50 -12.82 11.86 9.30
N LYS A 51 -13.15 12.30 10.52
CA LYS A 51 -13.42 13.71 10.82
C LYS A 51 -12.24 14.62 10.49
N PHE A 52 -11.01 14.18 10.74
CA PHE A 52 -9.81 14.94 10.41
C PHE A 52 -9.52 14.92 8.91
N LEU A 53 -9.70 13.78 8.23
CA LEU A 53 -9.56 13.68 6.79
C LEU A 53 -10.49 14.63 6.06
N LEU A 54 -11.77 14.71 6.45
CA LEU A 54 -12.76 15.63 5.85
C LEU A 54 -12.38 17.11 5.99
N LYS A 55 -11.60 17.46 7.03
CA LYS A 55 -11.11 18.82 7.27
C LYS A 55 -9.75 19.09 6.63
N SER A 56 -9.12 18.07 6.05
CA SER A 56 -7.79 18.18 5.47
C SER A 56 -7.81 18.75 4.05
N SER A 57 -6.62 19.05 3.54
CA SER A 57 -6.44 19.47 2.14
C SER A 57 -6.60 18.33 1.13
N ILE A 58 -6.69 17.07 1.59
CA ILE A 58 -6.82 15.88 0.74
C ILE A 58 -8.14 15.93 -0.03
N LYS A 59 -8.08 15.65 -1.34
CA LYS A 59 -9.23 15.56 -2.23
C LYS A 59 -9.36 14.17 -2.85
N ARG A 60 -8.31 13.36 -2.79
CA ARG A 60 -8.29 12.01 -3.30
C ARG A 60 -7.45 11.11 -2.41
N VAL A 61 -7.98 9.92 -2.12
CA VAL A 61 -7.25 8.82 -1.47
C VAL A 61 -7.22 7.66 -2.45
N PRO A 62 -6.15 7.49 -3.23
CA PRO A 62 -6.12 6.49 -4.30
C PRO A 62 -6.09 5.05 -3.79
N LEU A 63 -5.50 4.83 -2.62
CA LEU A 63 -5.33 3.52 -1.98
C LEU A 63 -5.60 3.63 -0.49
N VAL A 64 -6.35 2.66 0.02
CA VAL A 64 -6.64 2.47 1.45
C VAL A 64 -6.22 1.06 1.85
N HIS A 65 -5.43 0.94 2.91
CA HIS A 65 -5.15 -0.34 3.55
C HIS A 65 -6.25 -0.61 4.59
N LEU A 66 -7.02 -1.67 4.41
CA LEU A 66 -8.12 -2.03 5.29
C LEU A 66 -7.61 -2.80 6.52
N ARG A 67 -8.45 -2.84 7.54
CA ARG A 67 -8.32 -3.66 8.73
C ARG A 67 -9.42 -4.74 8.69
N HIS A 68 -9.19 -5.90 9.30
CA HIS A 68 -10.15 -7.02 9.34
C HIS A 68 -11.54 -6.64 9.92
N ASP A 69 -11.63 -5.60 10.74
CA ASP A 69 -12.88 -5.12 11.36
C ASP A 69 -13.49 -3.89 10.65
N THR A 70 -13.01 -3.54 9.45
CA THR A 70 -13.67 -2.54 8.59
C THR A 70 -14.93 -3.14 7.96
N ASN A 71 -15.90 -2.29 7.67
CA ASN A 71 -17.17 -2.71 7.05
C ASN A 71 -17.43 -1.94 5.74
N GLU A 72 -18.58 -2.20 5.11
CA GLU A 72 -18.98 -1.51 3.88
C GLU A 72 -19.07 0.01 4.06
N GLU A 73 -19.52 0.50 5.21
CA GLU A 73 -19.60 1.94 5.48
C GLU A 73 -18.23 2.61 5.45
N ASP A 74 -17.19 1.91 5.92
CA ASP A 74 -15.79 2.38 5.84
C ASP A 74 -15.34 2.49 4.37
N ILE A 75 -15.66 1.51 3.53
CA ILE A 75 -15.36 1.53 2.09
C ILE A 75 -16.12 2.66 1.39
N GLU A 76 -17.42 2.76 1.64
CA GLU A 76 -18.26 3.81 1.06
C GLU A 76 -17.79 5.22 1.45
N PHE A 77 -17.34 5.41 2.70
CA PHE A 77 -16.75 6.67 3.14
C PHE A 77 -15.62 7.12 2.20
N PHE A 78 -14.70 6.24 1.90
CA PHE A 78 -13.55 6.55 1.04
C PHE A 78 -13.94 6.69 -0.44
N ILE A 79 -14.85 5.86 -0.94
CA ILE A 79 -15.34 5.98 -2.32
C ILE A 79 -16.04 7.31 -2.51
N LYS A 80 -17.01 7.64 -1.64
CA LYS A 80 -17.87 8.83 -1.76
C LYS A 80 -17.09 10.14 -1.59
N ASN A 81 -16.19 10.20 -0.61
CA ASN A 81 -15.51 11.45 -0.28
C ASN A 81 -14.19 11.64 -1.02
N TYR A 82 -13.54 10.56 -1.49
CA TYR A 82 -12.17 10.60 -2.00
C TYR A 82 -11.95 9.86 -3.31
N ASN A 83 -12.99 9.28 -3.91
CA ASN A 83 -12.89 8.49 -5.16
C ASN A 83 -11.83 7.40 -5.10
N THR A 84 -11.82 6.65 -3.99
CA THR A 84 -10.86 5.55 -3.75
C THR A 84 -11.09 4.41 -4.73
N GLN A 85 -10.01 3.93 -5.31
CA GLN A 85 -10.04 2.88 -6.34
C GLN A 85 -9.52 1.54 -5.84
N TYR A 86 -8.59 1.55 -4.89
CA TYR A 86 -7.90 0.36 -4.41
C TYR A 86 -8.02 0.25 -2.90
N PHE A 87 -8.50 -0.90 -2.44
CA PHE A 87 -8.55 -1.26 -1.03
C PHE A 87 -7.69 -2.48 -0.82
N ASN A 88 -6.64 -2.35 -0.03
CA ASN A 88 -5.72 -3.42 0.26
C ASN A 88 -6.23 -4.28 1.43
N ILE A 89 -6.07 -5.59 1.31
CA ILE A 89 -6.40 -6.60 2.33
C ILE A 89 -5.28 -7.63 2.42
N HIS A 90 -5.10 -8.23 3.61
CA HIS A 90 -4.23 -9.38 3.83
C HIS A 90 -4.93 -10.72 3.59
N GLU A 91 -4.18 -11.80 3.64
CA GLU A 91 -4.67 -13.17 3.40
C GLU A 91 -5.72 -13.61 4.44
N ASP A 92 -5.52 -13.25 5.70
CA ASP A 92 -6.45 -13.55 6.80
C ASP A 92 -7.82 -12.88 6.63
N HIS A 93 -7.90 -11.82 5.83
CA HIS A 93 -9.16 -11.16 5.52
C HIS A 93 -10.08 -11.99 4.61
N PHE A 94 -9.56 -13.06 3.97
CA PHE A 94 -10.39 -13.96 3.17
C PHE A 94 -11.43 -14.73 4.01
N ASP A 95 -11.22 -14.84 5.31
CA ASP A 95 -12.21 -15.44 6.22
C ASP A 95 -13.44 -14.55 6.45
N VAL A 96 -13.33 -13.27 6.12
CA VAL A 96 -14.39 -12.26 6.36
C VAL A 96 -14.78 -11.48 5.09
N LEU A 97 -14.46 -12.00 3.90
CA LEU A 97 -14.74 -11.34 2.62
C LEU A 97 -16.21 -10.99 2.42
N ASP A 98 -17.13 -11.78 2.98
CA ASP A 98 -18.57 -11.56 2.87
C ASP A 98 -19.00 -10.19 3.41
N GLN A 99 -18.25 -9.63 4.36
CA GLN A 99 -18.51 -8.28 4.87
C GLN A 99 -18.24 -7.16 3.85
N TRP A 100 -17.63 -7.48 2.70
CA TRP A 100 -17.34 -6.56 1.60
C TRP A 100 -17.83 -7.07 0.25
N ALA A 101 -18.84 -7.94 0.24
CA ALA A 101 -19.32 -8.63 -0.97
C ALA A 101 -19.64 -7.69 -2.15
N GLY A 102 -20.14 -6.47 -1.87
CA GLY A 102 -20.41 -5.45 -2.89
C GLY A 102 -19.19 -4.79 -3.52
N TYR A 103 -17.97 -5.07 -3.03
CA TYR A 103 -16.74 -4.34 -3.39
C TYR A 103 -15.56 -5.24 -3.75
N LEU A 104 -15.78 -6.52 -4.01
CA LEU A 104 -14.72 -7.49 -4.27
C LEU A 104 -13.79 -7.06 -5.42
N ASP A 105 -14.31 -6.43 -6.45
CA ASP A 105 -13.56 -5.89 -7.58
C ASP A 105 -12.60 -4.73 -7.21
N LYS A 106 -12.79 -4.13 -6.04
CA LYS A 106 -11.97 -3.05 -5.48
C LYS A 106 -10.98 -3.53 -4.42
N LEU A 107 -11.08 -4.80 -3.99
CA LEU A 107 -10.16 -5.39 -3.02
C LEU A 107 -8.90 -5.91 -3.72
N TYR A 108 -7.74 -5.71 -3.11
CA TYR A 108 -6.45 -6.13 -3.66
C TYR A 108 -5.64 -6.83 -2.57
N LEU A 109 -5.19 -8.04 -2.88
CA LEU A 109 -4.46 -8.89 -1.95
C LEU A 109 -3.03 -8.41 -1.77
N GLU A 110 -2.64 -8.20 -0.53
CA GLU A 110 -1.27 -8.21 -0.07
C GLU A 110 -0.98 -9.52 0.64
N MET A 111 0.13 -10.16 0.27
CA MET A 111 0.58 -11.39 0.88
C MET A 111 1.08 -11.12 2.31
N ASN A 112 0.94 -12.09 3.22
CA ASN A 112 1.41 -11.95 4.61
C ASN A 112 2.93 -11.99 4.74
N PHE A 113 3.63 -12.57 3.73
CA PHE A 113 5.09 -12.73 3.69
C PHE A 113 5.66 -13.61 4.80
N ASP A 114 4.86 -14.58 5.21
CA ASP A 114 5.24 -15.65 6.15
C ASP A 114 5.75 -16.92 5.47
N ASP A 115 6.05 -16.82 4.15
CA ASP A 115 6.56 -17.85 3.26
C ASP A 115 5.52 -18.92 2.83
N GLU A 116 4.31 -18.90 3.37
CA GLU A 116 3.20 -19.78 3.03
C GLU A 116 2.05 -19.00 2.40
N ILE A 117 1.10 -19.73 1.80
CA ILE A 117 -0.13 -19.12 1.27
C ILE A 117 -1.31 -19.74 2.00
N ALA A 118 -2.13 -18.91 2.60
CA ALA A 118 -3.33 -19.38 3.27
C ALA A 118 -4.26 -20.13 2.29
N LYS A 119 -4.78 -21.29 2.72
CA LYS A 119 -5.56 -22.22 1.86
C LYS A 119 -6.85 -21.61 1.31
N ASN A 120 -7.40 -20.62 2.02
CA ASN A 120 -8.64 -19.92 1.66
C ASN A 120 -8.41 -18.78 0.64
N VAL A 121 -7.16 -18.43 0.32
CA VAL A 121 -6.84 -17.34 -0.60
C VAL A 121 -7.31 -17.63 -2.02
N LYS A 122 -8.22 -16.80 -2.52
CA LYS A 122 -8.81 -16.87 -3.85
C LYS A 122 -8.63 -15.56 -4.61
N ALA A 123 -7.39 -15.19 -4.91
CA ALA A 123 -7.04 -13.93 -5.53
C ALA A 123 -7.76 -13.62 -6.86
N ARG A 124 -8.46 -14.60 -7.46
CA ARG A 124 -9.29 -14.39 -8.67
C ARG A 124 -10.69 -13.86 -8.36
N GLU A 125 -11.14 -13.96 -7.12
CA GLU A 125 -12.46 -13.50 -6.69
C GLU A 125 -12.46 -12.01 -6.36
N ILE A 126 -11.27 -11.40 -6.30
CA ILE A 126 -11.06 -9.98 -5.98
C ILE A 126 -10.39 -9.23 -7.13
N GLY A 127 -10.16 -7.92 -6.98
CA GLY A 127 -9.62 -7.03 -8.00
C GLY A 127 -8.19 -7.33 -8.45
N GLY A 128 -7.39 -8.05 -7.64
CA GLY A 128 -6.02 -8.42 -7.97
C GLY A 128 -5.03 -8.32 -6.81
N PHE A 129 -3.77 -7.98 -7.13
CA PHE A 129 -2.70 -7.83 -6.16
C PHE A 129 -2.37 -6.36 -5.85
N CYS A 130 -2.15 -6.09 -4.57
CA CYS A 130 -1.37 -4.98 -4.05
C CYS A 130 -0.06 -5.54 -3.51
N ILE A 131 1.02 -5.40 -4.23
CA ILE A 131 2.31 -5.98 -3.81
C ILE A 131 3.04 -4.99 -2.91
N ASP A 132 3.36 -5.40 -1.67
CA ASP A 132 4.44 -4.76 -0.92
C ASP A 132 5.79 -5.12 -1.56
N LEU A 133 6.50 -4.12 -2.04
CA LEU A 133 7.68 -4.32 -2.88
C LEU A 133 8.88 -4.85 -2.08
N SER A 134 9.03 -4.45 -0.82
CA SER A 134 10.14 -4.91 0.03
C SER A 134 9.89 -6.32 0.55
N HIS A 135 8.66 -6.61 0.96
CA HIS A 135 8.24 -7.96 1.34
C HIS A 135 8.40 -8.93 0.18
N PHE A 136 8.00 -8.53 -1.02
CA PHE A 136 8.20 -9.34 -2.22
C PHE A 136 9.69 -9.56 -2.54
N LYS A 137 10.56 -8.54 -2.30
CA LYS A 137 12.01 -8.71 -2.39
C LYS A 137 12.53 -9.73 -1.40
N SER A 138 12.05 -9.69 -0.15
CA SER A 138 12.39 -10.67 0.89
C SER A 138 11.91 -12.07 0.51
N ALA A 139 10.68 -12.21 0.01
CA ALA A 139 10.11 -13.47 -0.44
C ALA A 139 10.93 -14.11 -1.59
N ILE A 140 11.36 -13.30 -2.58
CA ILE A 140 12.27 -13.78 -3.63
C ILE A 140 13.60 -14.26 -3.04
N ALA A 141 14.19 -13.49 -2.11
CA ALA A 141 15.48 -13.81 -1.53
C ALA A 141 15.48 -15.11 -0.68
N ARG A 142 14.30 -15.45 -0.13
CA ARG A 142 14.07 -16.71 0.63
C ARG A 142 13.60 -17.87 -0.25
N GLY A 143 13.17 -17.60 -1.49
CA GLY A 143 12.58 -18.62 -2.37
C GLY A 143 11.19 -19.06 -1.90
N SER A 144 10.40 -18.14 -1.33
CA SER A 144 9.12 -18.46 -0.70
C SER A 144 8.03 -18.89 -1.70
N GLU A 145 7.00 -19.55 -1.16
CA GLU A 145 5.80 -19.96 -1.92
C GLU A 145 5.04 -18.74 -2.46
N GLU A 146 5.00 -17.66 -1.72
CA GLU A 146 4.32 -16.42 -2.08
C GLU A 146 4.94 -15.76 -3.33
N ALA A 147 6.29 -15.70 -3.40
CA ALA A 147 6.96 -15.21 -4.60
C ALA A 147 6.60 -16.07 -5.81
N THR A 148 6.63 -17.39 -5.65
CA THR A 148 6.26 -18.37 -6.67
C THR A 148 4.80 -18.19 -7.08
N TYR A 149 3.88 -17.99 -6.12
CA TYR A 149 2.47 -17.76 -6.35
C TYR A 149 2.21 -16.52 -7.21
N ALA A 150 2.88 -15.41 -6.94
CA ALA A 150 2.78 -14.19 -7.72
C ALA A 150 3.33 -14.38 -9.14
N PHE A 151 4.50 -15.03 -9.30
CA PHE A 151 5.09 -15.30 -10.61
C PHE A 151 4.19 -16.13 -11.52
N PHE A 152 3.55 -17.18 -11.00
CA PHE A 152 2.63 -18.02 -11.78
C PHE A 152 1.35 -17.30 -12.19
N ARG A 153 1.02 -16.19 -11.56
CA ARG A 153 -0.21 -15.43 -11.82
C ARG A 153 -0.01 -14.14 -12.61
N LYS A 154 1.22 -13.78 -12.95
CA LYS A 154 1.57 -12.52 -13.64
C LYS A 154 0.75 -12.21 -14.91
N ASN A 155 0.25 -13.23 -15.60
CA ASN A 155 -0.56 -13.07 -16.81
C ASN A 155 -2.06 -13.36 -16.59
N LYS A 156 -2.48 -13.65 -15.37
CA LYS A 156 -3.84 -14.12 -15.03
C LYS A 156 -4.55 -13.23 -14.02
N ILE A 157 -3.79 -12.50 -13.23
CA ILE A 157 -4.31 -11.61 -12.17
C ILE A 157 -3.63 -10.25 -12.35
N ARG A 158 -4.37 -9.20 -12.07
CA ARG A 158 -3.90 -7.83 -12.19
C ARG A 158 -3.00 -7.46 -11.01
N PHE A 159 -1.84 -6.86 -11.30
CA PHE A 159 -0.97 -6.18 -10.36
C PHE A 159 -1.30 -4.68 -10.45
N ALA A 160 -2.06 -4.15 -9.49
CA ALA A 160 -2.71 -2.86 -9.66
C ALA A 160 -2.09 -1.74 -8.85
N CYS A 161 -1.66 -2.06 -7.65
CA CYS A 161 -1.11 -1.12 -6.69
C CYS A 161 0.03 -1.76 -5.90
N ASN A 162 0.76 -0.90 -5.17
CA ASN A 162 1.89 -1.32 -4.35
C ASN A 162 1.92 -0.54 -3.03
N HIS A 163 2.43 -1.20 -2.00
CA HIS A 163 3.11 -0.56 -0.91
C HIS A 163 4.61 -0.45 -1.22
N LEU A 164 5.23 0.63 -0.77
CA LEU A 164 6.63 0.88 -0.97
C LEU A 164 7.25 1.39 0.33
N ASN A 165 8.16 0.63 0.87
CA ASN A 165 8.99 0.93 2.02
C ASN A 165 10.47 0.66 1.68
N GLY A 166 11.39 0.75 2.62
CA GLY A 166 12.78 0.43 2.42
C GLY A 166 13.05 -1.07 2.54
N TYR A 167 14.27 -1.46 2.20
CA TYR A 167 14.74 -2.84 2.34
C TYR A 167 16.16 -2.87 2.90
N ASP A 168 16.37 -3.75 3.88
CA ASP A 168 17.70 -4.06 4.39
C ASP A 168 18.26 -5.30 3.67
N PRO A 169 19.30 -5.15 2.83
CA PRO A 169 19.84 -6.28 2.08
C PRO A 169 20.66 -7.26 2.94
N ILE A 170 21.07 -6.87 4.15
CA ILE A 170 21.84 -7.72 5.07
C ILE A 170 20.88 -8.61 5.83
N GLU A 171 19.91 -7.99 6.50
CA GLU A 171 18.89 -8.70 7.29
C GLU A 171 17.80 -9.33 6.41
N LYS A 172 17.68 -8.87 5.14
CA LYS A 172 16.65 -9.30 4.16
C LYS A 172 15.21 -9.03 4.64
N ILE A 173 15.02 -7.89 5.31
CA ILE A 173 13.74 -7.46 5.84
C ILE A 173 13.36 -6.07 5.29
N ASP A 174 12.09 -5.73 5.44
CA ASP A 174 11.55 -4.42 5.17
C ASP A 174 11.99 -3.36 6.18
N LYS A 175 11.96 -2.10 5.77
CA LYS A 175 12.28 -0.93 6.60
C LYS A 175 11.18 0.12 6.46
N HIS A 176 10.38 0.28 7.51
CA HIS A 176 9.37 1.34 7.54
C HIS A 176 9.91 2.72 7.96
N THR A 177 11.14 2.81 8.44
CA THR A 177 11.81 4.09 8.70
C THR A 177 13.01 4.22 7.78
N ILE A 178 12.91 5.11 6.82
CA ILE A 178 13.94 5.33 5.81
C ILE A 178 15.00 6.27 6.39
N THR A 179 16.24 5.82 6.38
CA THR A 179 17.40 6.58 6.86
C THR A 179 18.37 6.95 5.73
N SER A 180 18.23 6.29 4.59
CA SER A 180 19.05 6.54 3.39
C SER A 180 18.22 6.29 2.13
N LEU A 181 18.45 7.08 1.08
CA LEU A 181 17.87 6.81 -0.24
C LEU A 181 18.30 5.47 -0.83
N LYS A 182 19.43 4.92 -0.37
CA LYS A 182 19.90 3.57 -0.76
C LYS A 182 18.97 2.45 -0.27
N ASP A 183 18.15 2.71 0.75
CA ASP A 183 17.14 1.76 1.22
C ASP A 183 16.14 1.41 0.10
N PHE A 184 16.10 2.19 -0.99
CA PHE A 184 15.25 1.97 -2.17
C PHE A 184 15.96 1.30 -3.36
N ASP A 185 17.28 1.06 -3.32
CA ASP A 185 18.05 0.53 -4.46
C ASP A 185 17.56 -0.85 -4.92
N TYR A 186 16.95 -1.64 -4.02
CA TYR A 186 16.38 -2.95 -4.31
C TYR A 186 15.29 -2.90 -5.40
N LEU A 187 14.59 -1.77 -5.55
CA LEU A 187 13.45 -1.63 -6.47
C LEU A 187 13.84 -1.92 -7.93
N THR A 188 15.06 -1.56 -8.33
CA THR A 188 15.56 -1.83 -9.68
C THR A 188 15.92 -3.29 -9.93
N THR A 189 15.88 -4.12 -8.89
CA THR A 189 16.13 -5.57 -8.98
C THR A 189 14.84 -6.40 -9.05
N LEU A 190 13.68 -5.77 -8.86
CA LEU A 190 12.38 -6.43 -8.92
C LEU A 190 11.88 -6.61 -10.35
N PRO A 191 11.14 -7.67 -10.66
CA PRO A 191 10.55 -7.84 -11.98
C PRO A 191 9.51 -6.74 -12.26
N LYS A 192 9.56 -6.15 -13.47
CA LYS A 192 8.70 -5.01 -13.84
C LYS A 192 7.20 -5.27 -13.68
N PHE A 193 6.75 -6.52 -13.79
CA PHE A 193 5.32 -6.85 -13.73
C PHE A 193 4.68 -6.64 -12.35
N VAL A 194 5.46 -6.56 -11.27
CA VAL A 194 4.93 -6.34 -9.92
C VAL A 194 4.55 -4.88 -9.65
N PHE A 195 5.02 -3.95 -10.49
CA PHE A 195 4.72 -2.54 -10.32
C PHE A 195 3.33 -2.20 -10.88
N GLY A 196 2.46 -1.76 -9.98
CA GLY A 196 1.15 -1.21 -10.31
C GLY A 196 1.20 0.26 -10.71
N LYS A 197 0.03 0.79 -11.10
CA LYS A 197 -0.10 2.21 -11.45
C LYS A 197 -0.15 3.13 -10.25
N THR A 198 -0.51 2.62 -9.09
CA THR A 198 -0.64 3.35 -7.83
C THR A 198 0.33 2.77 -6.82
N ILE A 199 1.24 3.59 -6.33
CA ILE A 199 2.25 3.20 -5.35
C ILE A 199 2.09 4.09 -4.12
N ALA A 200 1.83 3.52 -2.95
CA ALA A 200 1.75 4.23 -1.69
C ALA A 200 3.03 4.02 -0.88
N LEU A 201 3.64 5.09 -0.38
CA LEU A 201 4.71 4.95 0.59
C LEU A 201 4.15 4.39 1.90
N GLU A 202 4.74 3.33 2.41
CA GLU A 202 4.41 2.76 3.71
C GLU A 202 5.56 2.99 4.68
N VAL A 203 5.75 4.26 5.04
CA VAL A 203 6.89 4.66 5.87
C VAL A 203 6.49 5.52 7.05
N ASN A 204 7.30 5.43 8.11
CA ASN A 204 7.12 6.18 9.35
C ASN A 204 7.54 7.65 9.23
N ASN A 205 8.34 7.96 8.25
CA ASN A 205 8.90 9.29 7.99
C ASN A 205 7.83 10.38 7.87
N SER A 206 8.19 11.60 8.17
CA SER A 206 7.35 12.79 8.00
C SER A 206 6.87 12.95 6.56
N ILE A 207 5.79 13.67 6.35
CA ILE A 207 5.29 13.96 4.98
C ILE A 207 6.32 14.76 4.17
N LYS A 208 7.08 15.63 4.83
CA LYS A 208 8.16 16.36 4.18
C LYS A 208 9.19 15.39 3.57
N GLU A 209 9.69 14.47 4.36
CA GLU A 209 10.66 13.45 3.89
C GLU A 209 10.04 12.55 2.82
N GLN A 210 8.79 12.13 3.00
CA GLN A 210 8.07 11.34 1.99
C GLN A 210 8.01 12.06 0.64
N MET A 211 7.81 13.38 0.61
CA MET A 211 7.83 14.16 -0.64
C MET A 211 9.23 14.20 -1.28
N GLU A 212 10.28 14.24 -0.48
CA GLU A 212 11.66 14.15 -0.97
C GLU A 212 11.93 12.76 -1.57
N PHE A 213 11.47 11.69 -0.89
CA PHE A 213 11.56 10.33 -1.41
C PHE A 213 10.81 10.16 -2.72
N ILE A 214 9.59 10.71 -2.84
CA ILE A 214 8.80 10.66 -4.07
C ILE A 214 9.55 11.32 -5.24
N GLY A 215 10.23 12.44 -5.00
CA GLY A 215 11.07 13.10 -6.00
C GLY A 215 12.18 12.18 -6.53
N TYR A 216 12.90 11.52 -5.62
CA TYR A 216 13.95 10.56 -5.94
C TYR A 216 13.40 9.32 -6.68
N LEU A 217 12.36 8.70 -6.13
CA LEU A 217 11.74 7.49 -6.64
C LEU A 217 11.13 7.67 -8.03
N ASN A 218 10.51 8.83 -8.30
CA ASN A 218 9.97 9.13 -9.64
C ASN A 218 11.07 9.13 -10.71
N LYS A 219 12.27 9.65 -10.40
CA LYS A 219 13.41 9.61 -11.30
C LYS A 219 13.90 8.18 -11.48
N MET A 220 14.21 7.49 -10.39
CA MET A 220 14.77 6.13 -10.40
C MET A 220 13.85 5.13 -11.09
N LEU A 221 12.57 5.08 -10.71
CA LEU A 221 11.60 4.18 -11.31
C LEU A 221 11.17 4.62 -12.73
N GLY A 222 11.20 5.92 -13.02
CA GLY A 222 10.99 6.44 -14.38
C GLY A 222 12.05 5.94 -15.36
N ASP A 223 13.32 5.90 -14.93
CA ASP A 223 14.43 5.35 -15.71
C ASP A 223 14.33 3.81 -15.82
N TYR A 224 13.94 3.15 -14.72
CA TYR A 224 13.87 1.67 -14.69
C TYR A 224 12.67 1.11 -15.45
N LEU A 225 11.48 1.69 -15.32
CA LEU A 225 10.23 1.18 -15.89
C LEU A 225 9.92 1.72 -17.29
N GLY A 226 10.55 2.86 -17.64
CA GLY A 226 10.40 3.52 -18.96
C GLY A 226 11.21 2.86 -20.02
#